data_3b4ef48388cf718bceb0d953d18011ee
#
_entry.id   3b4ef48388cf718bceb0d953d18011ee
#
_cell.length_a   1.000
_cell.length_b   1.000
_cell.length_c   1.000
_cell.angle_alpha   90.00
_cell.angle_beta   90.00
_cell.angle_gamma   90.00
#
_symmetry.space_group_name_H-M   'P 1'
#
loop_
_entity.id
_entity.type
_entity.pdbx_description
1 polymer ?
#
loop_
_entity_poly.entity_id
_entity_poly.type
_entity_poly.pdbx_seq_one_letter_code
_entity_poly.pdbx_strand_id
1 'polypeptide(L)'
;MAENDTVRLLRECDAGVKMGIASIEDVLKYVKSDELRGRLNACKSAHELLGREIDIYLAECGDDGKSPNPIAKGMSWIKTTVKLGMHEDDKTVADLMIDGCDMGVKSLSRYLNQYVAADERAKDIAKRLIAAEEALGKDIRGYL
;
A
#
# COMPACT_ATOMS: atom_id res chain seq x y z
N MET A 1 20.66 -10.43 -18.77
CA MET A 1 19.35 -10.12 -19.29
C MET A 1 18.62 -9.20 -18.34
N ALA A 2 17.99 -8.17 -18.86
CA ALA A 2 17.23 -7.27 -18.00
C ALA A 2 16.11 -8.05 -17.29
N GLU A 3 15.81 -7.64 -16.10
CA GLU A 3 14.64 -8.18 -15.41
C GLU A 3 13.40 -7.95 -16.25
N ASN A 4 12.53 -8.93 -16.24
CA ASN A 4 11.29 -8.79 -16.95
C ASN A 4 10.33 -7.86 -16.16
N ASP A 5 9.39 -7.32 -16.88
CA ASP A 5 8.42 -6.38 -16.32
C ASP A 5 7.57 -7.01 -15.23
N THR A 6 7.32 -8.31 -15.29
CA THR A 6 6.56 -9.03 -14.27
C THR A 6 7.22 -8.90 -12.90
N VAL A 7 8.53 -9.18 -12.81
CA VAL A 7 9.27 -9.09 -11.55
C VAL A 7 9.33 -7.64 -11.07
N ARG A 8 9.56 -6.72 -11.99
CA ARG A 8 9.61 -5.29 -11.63
C ARG A 8 8.29 -4.80 -11.05
N LEU A 9 7.20 -5.14 -11.71
CA LEU A 9 5.88 -4.75 -11.22
C LEU A 9 5.58 -5.36 -9.86
N LEU A 10 5.89 -6.64 -9.68
CA LEU A 10 5.68 -7.32 -8.41
C LEU A 10 6.47 -6.69 -7.27
N ARG A 11 7.71 -6.28 -7.53
CA ARG A 11 8.52 -5.60 -6.52
C ARG A 11 7.93 -4.26 -6.10
N GLU A 12 7.38 -3.52 -7.05
CA GLU A 12 6.72 -2.25 -6.74
C GLU A 12 5.43 -2.48 -5.95
N CYS A 13 4.68 -3.54 -6.29
CA CYS A 13 3.50 -3.93 -5.52
C CYS A 13 3.88 -4.35 -4.10
N ASP A 14 4.96 -5.11 -3.94
CA ASP A 14 5.47 -5.51 -2.63
C ASP A 14 5.80 -4.30 -1.77
N ALA A 15 6.48 -3.33 -2.36
CA ALA A 15 6.80 -2.08 -1.67
C ALA A 15 5.52 -1.34 -1.24
N GLY A 16 4.53 -1.28 -2.12
CA GLY A 16 3.25 -0.64 -1.83
C GLY A 16 2.49 -1.33 -0.71
N VAL A 17 2.48 -2.66 -0.70
CA VAL A 17 1.85 -3.45 0.37
C VAL A 17 2.52 -3.16 1.71
N LYS A 18 3.83 -3.21 1.77
CA LYS A 18 4.58 -2.96 3.01
C LYS A 18 4.35 -1.56 3.53
N MET A 19 4.36 -0.57 2.65
CA MET A 19 4.10 0.81 3.01
C MET A 19 2.67 1.00 3.53
N GLY A 20 1.71 0.38 2.87
CA GLY A 20 0.30 0.45 3.28
C GLY A 20 0.08 -0.14 4.66
N ILE A 21 0.64 -1.32 4.91
CA ILE A 21 0.53 -1.97 6.22
C ILE A 21 1.19 -1.11 7.30
N ALA A 22 2.39 -0.63 7.06
CA ALA A 22 3.11 0.20 8.03
C ALA A 22 2.34 1.49 8.34
N SER A 23 1.77 2.12 7.33
CA SER A 23 0.99 3.34 7.50
C SER A 23 -0.27 3.11 8.33
N ILE A 24 -0.97 2.02 8.05
CA ILE A 24 -2.17 1.67 8.82
C ILE A 24 -1.79 1.40 10.29
N GLU A 25 -0.73 0.63 10.51
CA GLU A 25 -0.27 0.34 11.87
C GLU A 25 0.11 1.61 12.63
N ASP A 26 0.75 2.56 11.95
CA ASP A 26 1.15 3.82 12.58
C ASP A 26 -0.05 4.66 13.03
N VAL A 27 -1.13 4.67 12.28
CA VAL A 27 -2.30 5.50 12.61
C VAL A 27 -3.28 4.82 13.56
N LEU A 28 -3.31 3.48 13.61
CA LEU A 28 -4.29 2.75 14.42
C LEU A 28 -4.29 3.16 15.89
N LYS A 29 -3.15 3.49 16.44
CA LYS A 29 -3.04 3.91 17.84
C LYS A 29 -3.70 5.27 18.13
N TYR A 30 -3.99 6.05 17.09
CA TYR A 30 -4.66 7.34 17.23
C TYR A 30 -6.16 7.29 16.91
N VAL A 31 -6.65 6.14 16.44
CA VAL A 31 -8.03 5.97 16.01
C VAL A 31 -8.93 5.78 17.23
N LYS A 32 -10.03 6.52 17.27
CA LYS A 32 -11.02 6.46 18.36
C LYS A 32 -12.29 5.75 17.91
N SER A 33 -12.72 5.94 16.67
CA SER A 33 -13.91 5.30 16.12
C SER A 33 -13.67 3.82 15.86
N ASP A 34 -14.52 2.95 16.40
CA ASP A 34 -14.45 1.52 16.13
C ASP A 34 -14.73 1.20 14.66
N GLU A 35 -15.62 1.98 14.03
CA GLU A 35 -15.90 1.81 12.61
C GLU A 35 -14.68 2.13 11.76
N LEU A 36 -14.01 3.25 12.03
CA LEU A 36 -12.80 3.62 11.31
C LEU A 36 -11.71 2.57 11.52
N ARG A 37 -11.54 2.09 12.75
CA ARG A 37 -10.59 1.01 13.06
C ARG A 37 -10.90 -0.23 12.24
N GLY A 38 -12.16 -0.60 12.14
CA GLY A 38 -12.59 -1.75 11.34
C GLY A 38 -12.25 -1.59 9.87
N ARG A 39 -12.47 -0.40 9.31
CA ARG A 39 -12.14 -0.14 7.90
C ARG A 39 -10.63 -0.23 7.66
N LEU A 40 -9.84 0.34 8.55
CA LEU A 40 -8.38 0.28 8.45
C LEU A 40 -7.87 -1.16 8.57
N ASN A 41 -8.39 -1.91 9.52
CA ASN A 41 -7.99 -3.31 9.69
C ASN A 41 -8.40 -4.19 8.51
N ALA A 42 -9.56 -3.94 7.92
CA ALA A 42 -9.99 -4.67 6.73
C ALA A 42 -9.03 -4.41 5.55
N CYS A 43 -8.62 -3.18 5.37
CA CYS A 43 -7.65 -2.82 4.34
C CYS A 43 -6.28 -3.46 4.62
N LYS A 44 -5.84 -3.43 5.88
CA LYS A 44 -4.59 -4.07 6.29
C LYS A 44 -4.61 -5.56 5.97
N SER A 45 -5.70 -6.25 6.29
CA SER A 45 -5.85 -7.68 5.99
C SER A 45 -5.79 -7.95 4.49
N ALA A 46 -6.44 -7.12 3.68
CA ALA A 46 -6.38 -7.24 2.23
C ALA A 46 -4.94 -7.06 1.72
N HIS A 47 -4.21 -6.12 2.27
CA HIS A 47 -2.79 -5.92 1.93
C HIS A 47 -1.95 -7.14 2.32
N GLU A 48 -2.19 -7.70 3.49
CA GLU A 48 -1.45 -8.88 3.94
C GLU A 48 -1.68 -10.08 3.03
N LEU A 49 -2.91 -10.29 2.58
CA LEU A 49 -3.23 -11.36 1.63
C LEU A 49 -2.52 -11.14 0.30
N LEU A 50 -2.57 -9.93 -0.24
CA LEU A 50 -1.87 -9.59 -1.47
C LEU A 50 -0.36 -9.74 -1.32
N GLY A 51 0.18 -9.37 -0.17
CA GLY A 51 1.61 -9.52 0.13
C GLY A 51 2.06 -10.96 0.07
N ARG A 52 1.29 -11.87 0.63
CA ARG A 52 1.59 -13.31 0.55
C ARG A 52 1.55 -13.83 -0.88
N GLU A 53 0.56 -13.39 -1.64
CA GLU A 53 0.43 -13.76 -3.05
C GLU A 53 1.63 -13.25 -3.87
N ILE A 54 2.06 -12.03 -3.61
CA ILE A 54 3.24 -11.44 -4.25
C ILE A 54 4.49 -12.23 -3.91
N ASP A 55 4.69 -12.57 -2.64
CA ASP A 55 5.88 -13.33 -2.19
C ASP A 55 5.95 -14.68 -2.87
N ILE A 56 4.82 -15.38 -2.96
CA ILE A 56 4.74 -16.67 -3.62
C ILE A 56 5.11 -16.53 -5.10
N TYR A 57 4.54 -15.55 -5.77
CA TYR A 57 4.80 -15.36 -7.20
C TYR A 57 6.23 -14.92 -7.47
N LEU A 58 6.79 -14.05 -6.65
CA LEU A 58 8.20 -13.66 -6.77
C LEU A 58 9.12 -14.89 -6.61
N ALA A 59 8.81 -15.75 -5.65
CA ALA A 59 9.58 -16.99 -5.47
C ALA A 59 9.49 -17.89 -6.69
N GLU A 60 8.31 -18.01 -7.31
CA GLU A 60 8.13 -18.77 -8.55
C GLU A 60 8.95 -18.17 -9.70
N CYS A 61 9.16 -16.86 -9.70
CA CYS A 61 10.00 -16.18 -10.69
C CYS A 61 11.50 -16.27 -10.39
N GLY A 62 11.86 -16.93 -9.30
CA GLY A 62 13.27 -17.02 -8.88
C GLY A 62 13.79 -15.77 -8.21
N ASP A 63 12.90 -14.91 -7.74
CA ASP A 63 13.25 -13.66 -7.05
C ASP A 63 12.97 -13.83 -5.56
N ASP A 64 13.93 -13.49 -4.73
CA ASP A 64 13.80 -13.64 -3.29
C ASP A 64 13.26 -12.37 -2.62
N GLY A 65 12.94 -11.35 -3.39
CA GLY A 65 12.39 -10.11 -2.87
C GLY A 65 13.36 -9.25 -2.08
N LYS A 66 14.65 -9.53 -2.16
CA LYS A 66 15.68 -8.82 -1.37
C LYS A 66 16.16 -7.50 -1.98
N SER A 67 15.54 -7.04 -3.03
CA SER A 67 15.94 -5.74 -3.59
C SER A 67 15.77 -4.66 -2.55
N PRO A 68 16.74 -3.77 -2.41
CA PRO A 68 16.59 -2.63 -1.52
C PRO A 68 15.35 -1.86 -1.92
N ASN A 69 14.48 -1.68 -0.96
CA ASN A 69 13.27 -0.92 -1.17
C ASN A 69 13.47 0.45 -0.53
N PRO A 70 13.49 1.53 -1.33
CA PRO A 70 13.66 2.87 -0.77
C PRO A 70 12.59 3.21 0.26
N ILE A 71 11.40 2.67 0.09
CA ILE A 71 10.29 2.89 1.02
C ILE A 71 10.56 2.20 2.36
N ALA A 72 11.18 1.00 2.33
CA ALA A 72 11.53 0.29 3.55
C ALA A 72 12.61 0.99 4.35
N LYS A 73 13.45 1.80 3.71
CA LYS A 73 14.49 2.57 4.37
C LYS A 73 13.96 3.86 4.97
N GLY A 74 12.91 4.38 4.39
CA GLY A 74 12.28 5.59 4.85
C GLY A 74 11.25 5.27 5.90
N MET A 75 11.05 6.19 6.80
CA MET A 75 9.84 6.16 7.59
C MET A 75 8.67 6.41 6.65
N SER A 76 7.53 5.78 6.93
CA SER A 76 6.35 6.16 6.18
C SER A 76 6.17 7.67 6.34
N TRP A 77 5.72 8.34 5.29
CA TRP A 77 5.46 9.78 5.36
C TRP A 77 4.39 10.09 6.41
N ILE A 78 3.49 9.15 6.68
CA ILE A 78 2.47 9.29 7.73
C ILE A 78 3.14 9.43 9.09
N LYS A 79 4.11 8.57 9.39
CA LYS A 79 4.84 8.61 10.66
C LYS A 79 5.54 9.95 10.85
N THR A 80 6.18 10.46 9.81
CA THR A 80 6.83 11.76 9.83
C THR A 80 5.83 12.88 10.08
N THR A 81 4.68 12.83 9.40
CA THR A 81 3.63 13.84 9.51
C THR A 81 3.04 13.86 10.92
N VAL A 82 2.77 12.69 11.48
CA VAL A 82 2.25 12.57 12.85
C VAL A 82 3.23 13.16 13.87
N LYS A 83 4.52 12.93 13.68
CA LYS A 83 5.55 13.46 14.56
C LYS A 83 5.64 14.99 14.54
N LEU A 84 5.13 15.61 13.48
CA LEU A 84 5.12 17.07 13.38
C LEU A 84 4.00 17.74 14.19
N GLY A 85 3.35 17.00 15.07
CA GLY A 85 2.39 17.58 16.00
C GLY A 85 0.96 17.68 15.48
N MET A 86 0.60 16.83 14.55
CA MET A 86 -0.78 16.76 14.07
C MET A 86 -1.70 16.32 15.20
N HIS A 87 -2.95 16.75 15.12
CA HIS A 87 -3.96 16.32 16.07
C HIS A 87 -4.18 14.82 16.00
N GLU A 88 -4.28 14.18 17.16
CA GLU A 88 -4.49 12.73 17.27
C GLU A 88 -5.99 12.43 17.28
N ASP A 89 -6.65 12.65 16.16
CA ASP A 89 -8.07 12.40 16.02
C ASP A 89 -8.41 11.68 14.72
N ASP A 90 -9.64 11.18 14.64
CA ASP A 90 -10.10 10.43 13.48
C ASP A 90 -10.07 11.23 12.19
N LYS A 91 -10.34 12.52 12.28
CA LYS A 91 -10.30 13.42 11.12
C LYS A 91 -8.89 13.49 10.53
N THR A 92 -7.89 13.66 11.37
CA THR A 92 -6.49 13.70 10.95
C THR A 92 -6.06 12.36 10.37
N VAL A 93 -6.45 11.26 11.01
CA VAL A 93 -6.16 9.91 10.49
C VAL A 93 -6.77 9.74 9.10
N ALA A 94 -8.04 10.09 8.93
CA ALA A 94 -8.69 9.98 7.63
C ALA A 94 -7.99 10.83 6.56
N ASP A 95 -7.65 12.06 6.89
CA ASP A 95 -6.98 12.97 5.98
C ASP A 95 -5.63 12.38 5.50
N LEU A 96 -4.81 11.92 6.44
CA LEU A 96 -3.52 11.31 6.12
C LEU A 96 -3.67 10.03 5.30
N MET A 97 -4.60 9.18 5.68
CA MET A 97 -4.80 7.92 4.97
C MET A 97 -5.34 8.11 3.57
N ILE A 98 -6.21 9.08 3.36
CA ILE A 98 -6.72 9.38 2.02
C ILE A 98 -5.58 9.88 1.13
N ASP A 99 -4.72 10.75 1.64
CA ASP A 99 -3.55 11.20 0.89
C ASP A 99 -2.66 10.02 0.52
N GLY A 100 -2.43 9.11 1.46
CA GLY A 100 -1.64 7.92 1.23
C GLY A 100 -2.26 6.99 0.18
N CYS A 101 -3.57 6.79 0.22
CA CYS A 101 -4.29 6.00 -0.76
C CYS A 101 -4.16 6.62 -2.16
N ASP A 102 -4.34 7.93 -2.26
CA ASP A 102 -4.21 8.63 -3.53
C ASP A 102 -2.80 8.51 -4.11
N MET A 103 -1.79 8.63 -3.27
CA MET A 103 -0.40 8.43 -3.69
C MET A 103 -0.15 6.99 -4.17
N GLY A 104 -0.68 6.02 -3.44
CA GLY A 104 -0.56 4.61 -3.79
C GLY A 104 -1.21 4.28 -5.12
N VAL A 105 -2.43 4.74 -5.34
CA VAL A 105 -3.15 4.55 -6.61
C VAL A 105 -2.38 5.18 -7.76
N LYS A 106 -1.91 6.40 -7.58
CA LYS A 106 -1.14 7.09 -8.60
C LYS A 106 0.15 6.36 -8.96
N SER A 107 0.90 5.94 -7.95
CA SER A 107 2.17 5.23 -8.16
C SER A 107 1.97 3.89 -8.84
N LEU A 108 1.00 3.10 -8.38
CA LEU A 108 0.72 1.79 -8.96
C LEU A 108 0.21 1.92 -10.40
N SER A 109 -0.62 2.92 -10.66
CA SER A 109 -1.10 3.19 -12.02
C SER A 109 0.07 3.53 -12.95
N ARG A 110 1.02 4.32 -12.46
CA ARG A 110 2.23 4.64 -13.21
C ARG A 110 3.05 3.39 -13.52
N TYR A 111 3.21 2.50 -12.54
CA TYR A 111 3.96 1.26 -12.76
C TYR A 111 3.26 0.32 -13.74
N LEU A 112 1.94 0.24 -13.71
CA LEU A 112 1.17 -0.52 -14.71
C LEU A 112 1.44 0.02 -16.11
N ASN A 113 1.53 1.33 -16.25
CA ASN A 113 1.81 1.95 -17.55
C ASN A 113 3.28 1.76 -17.97
N GLN A 114 4.18 1.70 -17.00
CA GLN A 114 5.61 1.55 -17.25
C GLN A 114 5.98 0.11 -17.61
N TYR A 115 5.44 -0.85 -16.88
CA TYR A 115 5.77 -2.26 -17.02
C TYR A 115 4.72 -2.99 -17.87
N VAL A 116 4.55 -2.52 -19.09
CA VAL A 116 3.48 -2.99 -19.98
C VAL A 116 3.62 -4.45 -20.37
N ALA A 117 4.84 -4.99 -20.36
CA ALA A 117 5.09 -6.39 -20.70
C ALA A 117 4.94 -7.34 -19.52
N ALA A 118 4.58 -6.84 -18.34
CA ALA A 118 4.26 -7.70 -17.21
C ALA A 118 3.10 -8.64 -17.59
N ASP A 119 3.12 -9.85 -17.03
CA ASP A 119 2.04 -10.79 -17.34
C ASP A 119 0.72 -10.40 -16.66
N GLU A 120 -0.35 -11.06 -17.07
CA GLU A 120 -1.69 -10.72 -16.59
C GLU A 120 -1.86 -10.98 -15.09
N ARG A 121 -1.18 -11.99 -14.54
CA ARG A 121 -1.25 -12.29 -13.12
C ARG A 121 -0.65 -11.16 -12.29
N ALA A 122 0.49 -10.64 -12.68
CA ALA A 122 1.13 -9.52 -12.00
C ALA A 122 0.28 -8.24 -12.12
N LYS A 123 -0.25 -7.98 -13.31
CA LYS A 123 -1.13 -6.83 -13.52
C LYS A 123 -2.39 -6.93 -12.69
N ASP A 124 -2.95 -8.13 -12.56
CA ASP A 124 -4.14 -8.35 -11.75
C ASP A 124 -3.86 -8.05 -10.27
N ILE A 125 -2.72 -8.48 -9.76
CA ILE A 125 -2.30 -8.16 -8.38
C ILE A 125 -2.23 -6.65 -8.19
N ALA A 126 -1.59 -5.93 -9.11
CA ALA A 126 -1.49 -4.48 -9.04
C ALA A 126 -2.87 -3.81 -9.05
N LYS A 127 -3.76 -4.28 -9.90
CA LYS A 127 -5.13 -3.73 -9.99
C LYS A 127 -5.94 -4.00 -8.73
N ARG A 128 -5.76 -5.16 -8.12
CA ARG A 128 -6.44 -5.47 -6.85
C ARG A 128 -5.89 -4.63 -5.71
N LEU A 129 -4.60 -4.34 -5.72
CA LEU A 129 -4.01 -3.45 -4.72
C LEU A 129 -4.54 -2.02 -4.90
N ILE A 130 -4.62 -1.55 -6.14
CA ILE A 130 -5.24 -0.25 -6.43
C ILE A 130 -6.68 -0.21 -5.92
N ALA A 131 -7.45 -1.25 -6.19
CA ALA A 131 -8.85 -1.33 -5.76
C ALA A 131 -8.96 -1.27 -4.23
N ALA A 132 -8.07 -1.93 -3.50
CA ALA A 132 -8.06 -1.89 -2.04
C ALA A 132 -7.77 -0.48 -1.52
N GLU A 133 -6.82 0.21 -2.15
CA GLU A 133 -6.48 1.59 -1.79
C GLU A 133 -7.64 2.55 -2.09
N GLU A 134 -8.26 2.42 -3.24
CA GLU A 134 -9.40 3.24 -3.62
C GLU A 134 -10.60 3.01 -2.70
N ALA A 135 -10.85 1.76 -2.34
CA ALA A 135 -11.95 1.42 -1.45
C ALA A 135 -11.76 2.05 -0.07
N LEU A 136 -10.56 1.96 0.50
CA LEU A 136 -10.28 2.59 1.79
C LEU A 136 -10.46 4.09 1.71
N GLY A 137 -9.86 4.74 0.72
CA GLY A 137 -9.97 6.20 0.55
C GLY A 137 -11.41 6.67 0.48
N LYS A 138 -12.24 5.92 -0.26
CA LYS A 138 -13.66 6.23 -0.38
C LYS A 138 -14.43 5.99 0.92
N ASP A 139 -14.15 4.86 1.58
CA ASP A 139 -14.89 4.44 2.77
C ASP A 139 -14.68 5.36 3.96
N ILE A 140 -13.54 6.04 4.03
CA ILE A 140 -13.21 6.87 5.19
C ILE A 140 -13.42 8.36 4.96
N ARG A 141 -13.95 8.76 3.82
CA ARG A 141 -14.24 10.18 3.52
C ARG A 141 -15.18 10.80 4.54
N GLY A 142 -16.08 10.03 5.10
CA GLY A 142 -17.04 10.52 6.08
C GLY A 142 -16.42 11.03 7.38
N TYR A 143 -15.14 10.76 7.60
CA TYR A 143 -14.43 11.22 8.80
C TYR A 143 -13.69 12.54 8.59
N LEU A 144 -13.66 13.06 7.36
CA LEU A 144 -12.98 14.33 7.06
C LEU A 144 -13.62 15.56 7.73
#